data_6add39f6354e2788ed4b967a08c1c28d
#
_entry.id   6add39f6354e2788ed4b967a08c1c28d
#
_cell.length_a   1.000
_cell.length_b   1.000
_cell.length_c   1.000
_cell.angle_alpha   90.00
_cell.angle_beta   90.00
_cell.angle_gamma   90.00
#
_symmetry.space_group_name_H-M   'P 1'
#
loop_
_entity.id
_entity.type
_entity.pdbx_description
1 polymer ?
#
loop_
_entity_poly.entity_id
_entity_poly.type
_entity_poly.pdbx_seq_one_letter_code
_entity_poly.pdbx_strand_id
1 'polypeptide(L)'
;MISKAETKQFTQKSSYYWEGNPVLEKKVNQNFTGKYSLVDLCCGAGGLSKGLSDTKKIVPILGVDIFTEALKTYKLNNPMTSTILGDVRQIDDEMYKEAIGDTAVDIVAAGVPCQGFSLANLKRNVEDERNFLFLEVVRFIKLFNPKVVIIENVSGMRSLGNGEFEKAIAEALSGSGTKGYNVKRELLNAADFGVPQIRKRLIFVGVRKDIKEEFNFPNPKFDNIDMPYTTIQDALSDLPVLKNNEEKTVYASSPKSTYQKCMRNNVVNNKLYNHKSPNHPKTTIERIKNTVPGKPMYENYKQRIRLAWDIQSPTQLAGGIRPQFQFGHPDQSRGLSIRERARIQSFPDDFIFVGGTVQGRVQTGNAVPPLLAKNIGDSVLKVLGEKNE
;
A
#
# COMPACT_ATOMS: atom_id res chain seq x y z
N MET A 1 -23.15 -31.72 3.91
CA MET A 1 -23.92 -30.74 4.71
C MET A 1 -22.98 -30.23 5.82
N ILE A 2 -22.48 -29.02 5.67
CA ILE A 2 -21.64 -28.37 6.69
C ILE A 2 -22.59 -27.80 7.74
N SER A 3 -22.36 -28.14 9.01
CA SER A 3 -23.28 -27.81 10.09
C SER A 3 -23.38 -26.28 10.33
N LYS A 4 -24.58 -25.81 10.75
CA LYS A 4 -24.84 -24.39 11.08
C LYS A 4 -23.90 -23.82 12.16
N ALA A 5 -23.16 -24.66 12.91
CA ALA A 5 -22.18 -24.23 13.90
C ALA A 5 -20.87 -23.72 13.30
N GLU A 6 -20.48 -24.20 12.12
CA GLU A 6 -19.26 -23.73 11.44
C GLU A 6 -19.44 -22.38 10.72
N THR A 7 -20.69 -22.00 10.41
CA THR A 7 -20.99 -20.71 9.78
C THR A 7 -20.93 -19.52 10.75
N LYS A 8 -21.08 -19.75 12.06
CA LYS A 8 -21.02 -18.70 13.09
C LYS A 8 -19.61 -18.21 13.43
N GLN A 9 -18.55 -18.97 13.08
CA GLN A 9 -17.15 -18.53 13.31
C GLN A 9 -16.60 -17.55 12.27
N PHE A 10 -17.34 -17.27 11.20
CA PHE A 10 -16.90 -16.37 10.14
C PHE A 10 -17.35 -14.91 10.29
N THR A 11 -18.17 -14.61 11.31
CA THR A 11 -18.69 -13.26 11.58
C THR A 11 -18.07 -12.59 12.80
N GLN A 12 -16.93 -13.06 13.32
CA GLN A 12 -16.15 -12.22 14.20
C GLN A 12 -15.59 -11.06 13.37
N LYS A 13 -16.27 -9.90 13.41
CA LYS A 13 -15.73 -8.60 12.98
C LYS A 13 -14.32 -8.52 13.57
N SER A 14 -13.34 -8.32 12.73
CA SER A 14 -11.96 -8.30 13.21
C SER A 14 -11.81 -7.08 14.13
N SER A 15 -11.38 -7.28 15.35
CA SER A 15 -11.10 -6.25 16.36
C SER A 15 -10.02 -5.22 15.93
N TYR A 16 -9.65 -5.20 14.65
CA TYR A 16 -8.64 -4.32 14.10
C TYR A 16 -9.22 -3.02 13.53
N TYR A 17 -10.50 -2.99 13.17
CA TYR A 17 -11.14 -1.81 12.64
C TYR A 17 -11.82 -1.01 13.75
N TRP A 18 -11.68 0.30 13.67
CA TRP A 18 -12.31 1.22 14.58
C TRP A 18 -13.84 1.24 14.35
N GLU A 19 -14.61 1.08 15.41
CA GLU A 19 -16.09 1.05 15.38
C GLU A 19 -16.72 2.25 16.10
N GLY A 20 -15.90 3.17 16.64
CA GLY A 20 -16.35 4.38 17.34
C GLY A 20 -16.48 5.60 16.41
N ASN A 21 -16.87 6.73 17.00
CA ASN A 21 -16.83 8.01 16.32
C ASN A 21 -15.41 8.32 15.83
N PRO A 22 -15.26 9.05 14.71
CA PRO A 22 -13.95 9.47 14.22
C PRO A 22 -13.17 10.26 15.29
N VAL A 23 -11.86 10.03 15.36
CA VAL A 23 -10.97 10.67 16.33
C VAL A 23 -9.87 11.41 15.59
N LEU A 24 -9.87 12.74 15.71
CA LEU A 24 -8.84 13.61 15.17
C LEU A 24 -7.64 13.71 16.15
N GLU A 25 -6.44 13.48 15.66
CA GLU A 25 -5.19 13.91 16.28
C GLU A 25 -4.55 14.98 15.40
N LYS A 26 -4.75 16.22 15.79
CA LYS A 26 -4.24 17.39 15.05
C LYS A 26 -2.77 17.62 15.36
N LYS A 27 -1.99 17.92 14.33
CA LYS A 27 -0.62 18.44 14.44
C LYS A 27 -0.62 19.89 13.99
N VAL A 28 0.26 20.69 14.60
CA VAL A 28 0.45 22.07 14.17
C VAL A 28 1.08 22.04 12.78
N ASN A 29 0.32 22.53 11.79
CA ASN A 29 0.83 22.63 10.42
C ASN A 29 1.97 23.66 10.41
N GLN A 30 3.19 23.21 10.12
CA GLN A 30 4.30 24.10 9.84
C GLN A 30 4.08 24.77 8.48
N ASN A 31 4.58 25.99 8.30
CA ASN A 31 4.54 26.68 7.02
C ASN A 31 5.19 25.82 5.92
N PHE A 32 4.41 25.30 5.01
CA PHE A 32 4.85 24.46 3.88
C PHE A 32 5.35 25.32 2.71
N THR A 33 6.31 26.19 2.96
CA THR A 33 6.85 27.06 1.91
C THR A 33 7.59 26.22 0.86
N GLY A 34 7.16 26.29 -0.37
CA GLY A 34 7.81 25.65 -1.52
C GLY A 34 7.58 24.14 -1.66
N LYS A 35 6.60 23.56 -0.97
CA LYS A 35 6.22 22.15 -1.04
C LYS A 35 4.73 22.00 -1.36
N TYR A 36 4.36 20.82 -1.88
CA TYR A 36 2.96 20.45 -2.15
C TYR A 36 2.38 19.66 -1.00
N SER A 37 1.19 20.03 -0.57
CA SER A 37 0.46 19.37 0.49
C SER A 37 -0.25 18.13 -0.03
N LEU A 38 -0.25 17.04 0.76
CA LEU A 38 -0.91 15.78 0.47
C LEU A 38 -1.91 15.40 1.57
N VAL A 39 -3.11 15.06 1.18
CA VAL A 39 -4.08 14.34 2.04
C VAL A 39 -4.23 12.91 1.52
N ASP A 40 -4.09 11.91 2.40
CA ASP A 40 -4.17 10.49 2.07
C ASP A 40 -5.40 9.87 2.75
N LEU A 41 -6.45 9.64 1.97
CA LEU A 41 -7.71 9.04 2.43
C LEU A 41 -7.63 7.51 2.27
N CYS A 42 -7.96 6.76 3.32
CA CYS A 42 -7.72 5.32 3.43
C CYS A 42 -6.22 4.99 3.33
N CYS A 43 -5.40 5.74 4.06
CA CYS A 43 -3.95 5.77 3.93
C CYS A 43 -3.24 4.44 4.29
N GLY A 44 -3.91 3.54 5.02
CA GLY A 44 -3.30 2.32 5.53
C GLY A 44 -2.05 2.61 6.35
N ALA A 45 -0.98 1.86 6.10
CA ALA A 45 0.32 2.10 6.72
C ALA A 45 1.09 3.28 6.08
N GLY A 46 0.60 3.86 4.98
CA GLY A 46 1.23 5.01 4.32
C GLY A 46 2.16 4.66 3.16
N GLY A 47 1.94 3.56 2.44
CA GLY A 47 2.80 3.20 1.30
C GLY A 47 2.72 4.22 0.15
N LEU A 48 1.51 4.71 -0.15
CA LEU A 48 1.28 5.74 -1.16
C LEU A 48 1.91 7.08 -0.71
N SER A 49 1.60 7.54 0.50
CA SER A 49 2.21 8.74 1.09
C SER A 49 3.74 8.66 1.14
N LYS A 50 4.32 7.52 1.53
CA LYS A 50 5.78 7.34 1.58
C LYS A 50 6.41 7.53 0.20
N GLY A 51 5.87 6.90 -0.83
CA GLY A 51 6.42 7.04 -2.19
C GLY A 51 6.26 8.45 -2.74
N LEU A 52 5.10 9.10 -2.55
CA LEU A 52 4.89 10.49 -2.94
C LEU A 52 5.86 11.44 -2.20
N SER A 53 6.09 11.22 -0.89
CA SER A 53 7.03 12.03 -0.09
C SER A 53 8.49 11.80 -0.45
N ASP A 54 8.84 10.65 -1.01
CA ASP A 54 10.21 10.37 -1.48
C ASP A 54 10.63 11.21 -2.69
N THR A 55 9.68 11.92 -3.32
CA THR A 55 9.97 12.99 -4.29
C THR A 55 10.59 14.23 -3.64
N LYS A 56 10.58 14.34 -2.29
CA LYS A 56 11.09 15.45 -1.46
C LYS A 56 10.32 16.77 -1.60
N LYS A 57 9.29 16.84 -2.45
CA LYS A 57 8.49 18.04 -2.69
C LYS A 57 7.04 17.91 -2.22
N ILE A 58 6.56 16.67 -2.05
CA ILE A 58 5.20 16.36 -1.57
C ILE A 58 5.26 16.00 -0.08
N VAL A 59 4.42 16.66 0.73
CA VAL A 59 4.41 16.50 2.19
C VAL A 59 3.00 16.13 2.65
N PRO A 60 2.80 14.98 3.33
CA PRO A 60 1.52 14.62 3.90
C PRO A 60 1.15 15.56 5.05
N ILE A 61 -0.07 16.11 5.01
CA ILE A 61 -0.65 16.97 6.05
C ILE A 61 -1.77 16.29 6.82
N LEU A 62 -2.45 15.31 6.18
CA LEU A 62 -3.52 14.52 6.80
C LEU A 62 -3.48 13.08 6.29
N GLY A 63 -3.59 12.12 7.21
CA GLY A 63 -3.83 10.70 6.92
C GLY A 63 -5.09 10.21 7.61
N VAL A 64 -5.94 9.48 6.88
CA VAL A 64 -7.21 8.94 7.39
C VAL A 64 -7.26 7.44 7.18
N ASP A 65 -7.56 6.67 8.23
CA ASP A 65 -7.80 5.23 8.10
C ASP A 65 -8.68 4.71 9.24
N ILE A 66 -9.39 3.63 8.98
CA ILE A 66 -10.22 2.92 9.97
C ILE A 66 -9.43 1.85 10.73
N PHE A 67 -8.27 1.42 10.21
CA PHE A 67 -7.44 0.38 10.80
C PHE A 67 -6.45 0.97 11.80
N THR A 68 -6.72 0.77 13.08
CA THR A 68 -5.97 1.39 14.19
C THR A 68 -4.46 1.19 14.10
N GLU A 69 -3.97 -0.04 13.89
CA GLU A 69 -2.54 -0.32 13.84
C GLU A 69 -1.87 0.24 12.57
N ALA A 70 -2.60 0.30 11.46
CA ALA A 70 -2.09 0.93 10.25
C ALA A 70 -1.91 2.44 10.46
N LEU A 71 -2.89 3.11 11.06
CA LEU A 71 -2.78 4.54 11.36
C LEU A 71 -1.69 4.84 12.40
N LYS A 72 -1.46 3.96 13.40
CA LYS A 72 -0.31 4.07 14.30
C LYS A 72 1.02 3.97 13.54
N THR A 73 1.11 3.05 12.57
CA THR A 73 2.27 2.94 11.67
C THR A 73 2.43 4.21 10.85
N TYR A 74 1.34 4.73 10.28
CA TYR A 74 1.34 5.97 9.51
C TYR A 74 1.90 7.14 10.32
N LYS A 75 1.38 7.37 11.53
CA LYS A 75 1.82 8.41 12.47
C LYS A 75 3.29 8.30 12.83
N LEU A 76 3.76 7.09 13.12
CA LEU A 76 5.16 6.86 13.50
C LEU A 76 6.12 7.28 12.38
N ASN A 77 5.76 7.04 11.13
CA ASN A 77 6.58 7.34 9.96
C ASN A 77 6.31 8.74 9.37
N ASN A 78 5.24 9.42 9.83
CA ASN A 78 4.87 10.79 9.44
C ASN A 78 4.53 11.63 10.68
N PRO A 79 5.50 11.91 11.58
CA PRO A 79 5.21 12.46 12.92
C PRO A 79 4.59 13.87 12.91
N MET A 80 4.74 14.60 11.80
CA MET A 80 4.22 15.97 11.64
C MET A 80 2.85 16.02 10.94
N THR A 81 2.27 14.87 10.61
CA THR A 81 1.01 14.75 9.87
C THR A 81 -0.17 14.60 10.83
N SER A 82 -1.24 15.36 10.64
CA SER A 82 -2.51 15.15 11.33
C SER A 82 -3.11 13.81 10.95
N THR A 83 -3.85 13.15 11.84
CA THR A 83 -4.49 11.88 11.52
C THR A 83 -5.92 11.82 12.02
N ILE A 84 -6.81 11.16 11.27
CA ILE A 84 -8.16 10.83 11.71
C ILE A 84 -8.31 9.30 11.72
N LEU A 85 -8.58 8.74 12.89
CA LEU A 85 -8.96 7.34 13.05
C LEU A 85 -10.47 7.22 12.92
N GLY A 86 -10.96 6.63 11.84
CA GLY A 86 -12.40 6.49 11.62
C GLY A 86 -12.77 6.01 10.24
N ASP A 87 -14.06 5.70 10.08
CA ASP A 87 -14.65 5.44 8.77
C ASP A 87 -14.82 6.79 8.03
N VAL A 88 -14.28 6.90 6.83
CA VAL A 88 -14.34 8.12 6.01
C VAL A 88 -15.78 8.61 5.77
N ARG A 89 -16.78 7.71 5.82
CA ARG A 89 -18.21 8.01 5.68
C ARG A 89 -18.79 8.73 6.88
N GLN A 90 -18.15 8.64 8.04
CA GLN A 90 -18.57 9.22 9.30
C GLN A 90 -17.85 10.53 9.65
N ILE A 91 -16.82 10.88 8.87
CA ILE A 91 -16.05 12.10 9.09
C ILE A 91 -16.82 13.26 8.44
N ASP A 92 -17.21 14.23 9.24
CA ASP A 92 -17.89 15.44 8.75
C ASP A 92 -16.92 16.45 8.13
N ASP A 93 -17.46 17.44 7.44
CA ASP A 93 -16.68 18.45 6.74
C ASP A 93 -15.91 19.37 7.71
N GLU A 94 -16.45 19.61 8.90
CA GLU A 94 -15.82 20.46 9.91
C GLU A 94 -14.59 19.79 10.49
N MET A 95 -14.62 18.49 10.74
CA MET A 95 -13.44 17.74 11.20
C MET A 95 -12.32 17.76 10.15
N TYR A 96 -12.63 17.66 8.85
CA TYR A 96 -11.63 17.82 7.80
C TYR A 96 -11.04 19.24 7.80
N LYS A 97 -11.85 20.27 7.90
CA LYS A 97 -11.42 21.67 7.98
C LYS A 97 -10.54 21.90 9.23
N GLU A 98 -10.96 21.38 10.37
CA GLU A 98 -10.17 21.44 11.60
C GLU A 98 -8.80 20.78 11.45
N ALA A 99 -8.75 19.56 10.86
CA ALA A 99 -7.54 18.78 10.68
C ALA A 99 -6.52 19.48 9.77
N ILE A 100 -6.99 20.14 8.73
CA ILE A 100 -6.19 20.77 7.67
C ILE A 100 -5.86 22.23 8.01
N GLY A 101 -6.78 22.93 8.67
CA GLY A 101 -6.69 24.38 8.94
C GLY A 101 -6.66 25.19 7.65
N ASP A 102 -5.87 26.26 7.62
CA ASP A 102 -5.77 27.17 6.48
C ASP A 102 -4.86 26.67 5.35
N THR A 103 -4.33 25.45 5.46
CA THR A 103 -3.41 24.90 4.45
C THR A 103 -4.20 24.53 3.19
N ALA A 104 -3.78 25.07 2.03
CA ALA A 104 -4.34 24.62 0.76
C ALA A 104 -4.00 23.15 0.51
N VAL A 105 -4.94 22.37 0.01
CA VAL A 105 -4.72 20.98 -0.38
C VAL A 105 -4.33 20.93 -1.86
N ASP A 106 -3.08 20.56 -2.14
CA ASP A 106 -2.61 20.43 -3.52
C ASP A 106 -2.94 19.05 -4.10
N ILE A 107 -2.76 18.00 -3.32
CA ILE A 107 -2.92 16.62 -3.76
C ILE A 107 -3.81 15.87 -2.78
N VAL A 108 -4.81 15.17 -3.30
CA VAL A 108 -5.52 14.12 -2.55
C VAL A 108 -5.19 12.76 -3.15
N ALA A 109 -4.79 11.84 -2.31
CA ALA A 109 -4.55 10.44 -2.66
C ALA A 109 -5.49 9.53 -1.88
N ALA A 110 -5.90 8.40 -2.47
CA ALA A 110 -6.76 7.44 -1.81
C ALA A 110 -6.52 6.02 -2.33
N GLY A 111 -6.21 5.11 -1.41
CA GLY A 111 -6.24 3.66 -1.64
C GLY A 111 -7.60 3.09 -1.26
N VAL A 112 -8.66 3.45 -1.99
CA VAL A 112 -10.03 3.06 -1.62
C VAL A 112 -10.22 1.55 -1.67
N PRO A 113 -10.68 0.90 -0.57
CA PRO A 113 -10.90 -0.53 -0.58
C PRO A 113 -12.04 -0.91 -1.52
N CYS A 114 -11.76 -1.82 -2.44
CA CYS A 114 -12.74 -2.45 -3.32
C CYS A 114 -12.76 -3.96 -3.05
N GLN A 115 -13.19 -4.36 -1.86
CA GLN A 115 -13.15 -5.78 -1.47
C GLN A 115 -14.14 -6.63 -2.25
N GLY A 116 -15.23 -6.05 -2.75
CA GLY A 116 -16.16 -6.71 -3.67
C GLY A 116 -15.54 -7.06 -5.03
N PHE A 117 -14.45 -6.41 -5.43
CA PHE A 117 -13.83 -6.50 -6.75
C PHE A 117 -12.49 -7.27 -6.79
N SER A 118 -11.94 -7.64 -5.64
CA SER A 118 -10.67 -8.36 -5.62
C SER A 118 -10.77 -9.71 -6.32
N LEU A 119 -9.83 -10.02 -7.22
CA LEU A 119 -9.70 -11.35 -7.84
C LEU A 119 -9.46 -12.47 -6.81
N ALA A 120 -8.98 -12.12 -5.61
CA ALA A 120 -8.82 -13.05 -4.51
C ALA A 120 -10.13 -13.31 -3.74
N ASN A 121 -11.18 -12.52 -3.97
CA ASN A 121 -12.50 -12.72 -3.38
C ASN A 121 -13.35 -13.58 -4.32
N LEU A 122 -13.57 -14.83 -3.95
CA LEU A 122 -14.41 -15.78 -4.71
C LEU A 122 -15.90 -15.41 -4.71
N LYS A 123 -16.35 -14.52 -3.81
CA LYS A 123 -17.72 -14.00 -3.71
C LYS A 123 -17.73 -12.51 -4.08
N ARG A 124 -17.62 -12.22 -5.37
CA ARG A 124 -17.72 -10.85 -5.88
C ARG A 124 -19.16 -10.36 -5.67
N ASN A 125 -19.33 -9.27 -4.93
CA ASN A 125 -20.63 -8.63 -4.73
C ASN A 125 -20.57 -7.19 -5.25
N VAL A 126 -21.36 -6.91 -6.26
CA VAL A 126 -21.51 -5.57 -6.87
C VAL A 126 -22.17 -4.59 -5.89
N GLU A 127 -23.01 -5.08 -4.98
CA GLU A 127 -23.75 -4.27 -3.99
C GLU A 127 -22.97 -3.96 -2.71
N ASP A 128 -21.68 -4.37 -2.62
CA ASP A 128 -20.85 -4.07 -1.45
C ASP A 128 -20.67 -2.55 -1.31
N GLU A 129 -21.19 -1.97 -0.23
CA GLU A 129 -21.13 -0.53 0.06
C GLU A 129 -19.72 0.06 -0.01
N ARG A 130 -18.68 -0.76 0.23
CA ARG A 130 -17.28 -0.34 0.13
C ARG A 130 -16.85 -0.03 -1.31
N ASN A 131 -17.59 -0.48 -2.30
CA ASN A 131 -17.34 -0.16 -3.71
C ASN A 131 -17.60 1.32 -4.02
N PHE A 132 -18.37 1.99 -3.17
CA PHE A 132 -18.75 3.39 -3.33
C PHE A 132 -17.92 4.35 -2.48
N LEU A 133 -16.89 3.87 -1.76
CA LEU A 133 -16.02 4.74 -0.95
C LEU A 133 -15.28 5.81 -1.78
N PHE A 134 -15.16 5.65 -3.08
CA PHE A 134 -14.65 6.70 -3.95
C PHE A 134 -15.53 7.97 -3.93
N LEU A 135 -16.82 7.86 -3.58
CA LEU A 135 -17.72 9.03 -3.44
C LEU A 135 -17.28 9.93 -2.28
N GLU A 136 -16.65 9.37 -1.25
CA GLU A 136 -16.07 10.17 -0.17
C GLU A 136 -14.86 10.98 -0.65
N VAL A 137 -14.09 10.44 -1.59
CA VAL A 137 -13.03 11.21 -2.27
C VAL A 137 -13.65 12.35 -3.09
N VAL A 138 -14.77 12.10 -3.78
CA VAL A 138 -15.52 13.14 -4.53
C VAL A 138 -16.05 14.22 -3.58
N ARG A 139 -16.58 13.85 -2.41
CA ARG A 139 -17.01 14.81 -1.37
C ARG A 139 -15.83 15.67 -0.91
N PHE A 140 -14.68 15.04 -0.61
CA PHE A 140 -13.47 15.75 -0.22
C PHE A 140 -12.97 16.71 -1.31
N ILE A 141 -13.02 16.30 -2.58
CA ILE A 141 -12.67 17.16 -3.73
C ILE A 141 -13.57 18.40 -3.79
N LYS A 142 -14.87 18.25 -3.56
CA LYS A 142 -15.80 19.39 -3.55
C LYS A 142 -15.49 20.39 -2.44
N LEU A 143 -15.01 19.90 -1.30
CA LEU A 143 -14.68 20.71 -0.13
C LEU A 143 -13.37 21.49 -0.29
N PHE A 144 -12.31 20.84 -0.81
CA PHE A 144 -10.96 21.40 -0.83
C PHE A 144 -10.41 21.72 -2.22
N ASN A 145 -11.05 21.26 -3.28
CA ASN A 145 -10.71 21.54 -4.68
C ASN A 145 -9.20 21.34 -5.01
N PRO A 146 -8.60 20.17 -4.70
CA PRO A 146 -7.17 19.93 -4.89
C PRO A 146 -6.74 20.11 -6.35
N LYS A 147 -5.44 20.32 -6.57
CA LYS A 147 -4.86 20.42 -7.93
C LYS A 147 -4.80 19.06 -8.61
N VAL A 148 -4.48 18.01 -7.84
CA VAL A 148 -4.33 16.65 -8.35
C VAL A 148 -5.05 15.66 -7.44
N VAL A 149 -5.69 14.67 -8.05
CA VAL A 149 -6.36 13.54 -7.38
C VAL A 149 -5.71 12.24 -7.85
N ILE A 150 -5.35 11.37 -6.91
CA ILE A 150 -4.79 10.03 -7.19
C ILE A 150 -5.68 9.00 -6.52
N ILE A 151 -6.27 8.06 -7.29
CA ILE A 151 -7.01 6.93 -6.72
C ILE A 151 -6.33 5.63 -7.16
N GLU A 152 -5.98 4.79 -6.17
CA GLU A 152 -5.47 3.44 -6.42
C GLU A 152 -6.57 2.41 -6.20
N ASN A 153 -6.55 1.37 -7.05
CA ASN A 153 -7.45 0.25 -6.92
C ASN A 153 -6.85 -1.06 -7.44
N VAL A 154 -7.52 -2.18 -7.12
CA VAL A 154 -7.10 -3.50 -7.59
C VAL A 154 -7.42 -3.70 -9.08
N SER A 155 -6.57 -4.48 -9.77
CA SER A 155 -6.75 -4.78 -11.21
C SER A 155 -8.08 -5.46 -11.56
N GLY A 156 -8.68 -6.17 -10.60
CA GLY A 156 -9.97 -6.84 -10.78
C GLY A 156 -11.15 -5.90 -11.04
N MET A 157 -11.01 -4.61 -10.73
CA MET A 157 -12.03 -3.60 -11.02
C MET A 157 -12.32 -3.47 -12.53
N ARG A 158 -11.30 -3.60 -13.40
CA ARG A 158 -11.47 -3.49 -14.85
C ARG A 158 -12.41 -4.53 -15.47
N SER A 159 -12.48 -5.72 -14.88
CA SER A 159 -13.28 -6.84 -15.39
C SER A 159 -14.67 -6.94 -14.76
N LEU A 160 -15.00 -6.12 -13.76
CA LEU A 160 -16.28 -6.16 -13.09
C LEU A 160 -17.27 -5.16 -13.70
N GLY A 161 -18.54 -5.59 -13.88
CA GLY A 161 -19.56 -4.76 -14.52
C GLY A 161 -19.14 -4.30 -15.93
N ASN A 162 -18.38 -5.11 -16.66
CA ASN A 162 -17.89 -4.78 -18.01
C ASN A 162 -17.15 -3.41 -18.10
N GLY A 163 -16.47 -2.99 -17.01
CA GLY A 163 -15.75 -1.71 -16.94
C GLY A 163 -16.60 -0.51 -16.49
N GLU A 164 -17.87 -0.72 -16.15
CA GLU A 164 -18.76 0.37 -15.73
C GLU A 164 -18.26 1.12 -14.50
N PHE A 165 -17.69 0.40 -13.52
CA PHE A 165 -17.13 1.05 -12.32
C PHE A 165 -15.89 1.89 -12.61
N GLU A 166 -15.01 1.41 -13.50
CA GLU A 166 -13.86 2.18 -13.96
C GLU A 166 -14.30 3.49 -14.63
N LYS A 167 -15.36 3.41 -15.44
CA LYS A 167 -15.98 4.55 -16.12
C LYS A 167 -16.64 5.50 -15.11
N ALA A 168 -17.43 4.96 -14.16
CA ALA A 168 -18.12 5.75 -13.14
C ALA A 168 -17.16 6.57 -12.26
N ILE A 169 -16.02 6.00 -11.84
CA ILE A 169 -14.99 6.73 -11.10
C ILE A 169 -14.42 7.86 -11.96
N ALA A 170 -14.07 7.59 -13.22
CA ALA A 170 -13.51 8.60 -14.10
C ALA A 170 -14.50 9.73 -14.37
N GLU A 171 -15.78 9.44 -14.58
CA GLU A 171 -16.86 10.42 -14.78
C GLU A 171 -17.09 11.27 -13.51
N ALA A 172 -17.18 10.61 -12.33
CA ALA A 172 -17.36 11.30 -11.07
C ALA A 172 -16.22 12.28 -10.77
N LEU A 173 -14.97 11.89 -11.04
CA LEU A 173 -13.82 12.78 -10.92
C LEU A 173 -13.86 13.92 -11.94
N SER A 174 -14.18 13.63 -13.21
CA SER A 174 -14.21 14.63 -14.29
C SER A 174 -15.17 15.78 -14.02
N GLY A 175 -16.29 15.52 -13.35
CA GLY A 175 -17.29 16.50 -12.94
C GLY A 175 -17.11 17.08 -11.55
N SER A 176 -16.08 16.67 -10.80
CA SER A 176 -15.89 17.08 -9.40
C SER A 176 -15.23 18.46 -9.26
N GLY A 177 -15.40 19.08 -8.06
CA GLY A 177 -14.80 20.36 -7.75
C GLY A 177 -15.41 21.51 -8.55
N THR A 178 -14.77 22.69 -8.48
CA THR A 178 -15.27 23.92 -9.13
C THR A 178 -14.96 23.99 -10.63
N LYS A 179 -13.94 23.29 -11.09
CA LYS A 179 -13.43 23.34 -12.48
C LYS A 179 -13.44 21.99 -13.19
N GLY A 180 -13.70 20.91 -12.46
CA GLY A 180 -13.57 19.53 -12.98
C GLY A 180 -12.12 19.12 -13.20
N TYR A 181 -11.93 17.83 -13.58
CA TYR A 181 -10.60 17.25 -13.75
C TYR A 181 -10.46 16.58 -15.12
N ASN A 182 -9.27 16.67 -15.69
CA ASN A 182 -8.82 15.81 -16.78
C ASN A 182 -8.32 14.51 -16.15
N VAL A 183 -9.02 13.40 -16.41
CA VAL A 183 -8.75 12.12 -15.75
C VAL A 183 -8.08 11.16 -16.73
N LYS A 184 -6.90 10.68 -16.34
CA LYS A 184 -6.23 9.54 -16.98
C LYS A 184 -6.25 8.34 -16.07
N ARG A 185 -6.23 7.14 -16.65
CA ARG A 185 -6.21 5.88 -15.90
C ARG A 185 -5.36 4.85 -16.61
N GLU A 186 -4.60 4.08 -15.83
CA GLU A 186 -3.71 3.05 -16.35
C GLU A 186 -3.55 1.88 -15.36
N LEU A 187 -3.33 0.68 -15.93
CA LEU A 187 -3.02 -0.52 -15.16
C LEU A 187 -1.50 -0.67 -15.09
N LEU A 188 -0.91 -0.27 -13.98
CA LEU A 188 0.53 -0.33 -13.77
C LEU A 188 0.92 -1.63 -13.05
N ASN A 189 2.03 -2.23 -13.45
CA ASN A 189 2.65 -3.33 -12.73
C ASN A 189 3.85 -2.81 -11.92
N ALA A 190 3.83 -3.01 -10.61
CA ALA A 190 4.86 -2.49 -9.71
C ALA A 190 6.27 -3.00 -10.06
N ALA A 191 6.39 -4.22 -10.63
CA ALA A 191 7.68 -4.76 -11.06
C ALA A 191 8.38 -3.86 -12.09
N ASP A 192 7.62 -3.22 -12.98
CA ASP A 192 8.14 -2.34 -14.03
C ASP A 192 8.79 -1.06 -13.46
N PHE A 193 8.63 -0.84 -12.16
CA PHE A 193 9.17 0.30 -11.39
C PHE A 193 10.18 -0.12 -10.31
N GLY A 194 10.77 -1.32 -10.44
CA GLY A 194 11.82 -1.82 -9.57
C GLY A 194 11.34 -2.49 -8.28
N VAL A 195 10.05 -2.75 -8.14
CA VAL A 195 9.50 -3.50 -7.00
C VAL A 195 9.70 -5.00 -7.24
N PRO A 196 10.26 -5.78 -6.28
CA PRO A 196 10.50 -7.22 -6.45
C PRO A 196 9.19 -8.04 -6.33
N GLN A 197 8.11 -7.54 -6.92
CA GLN A 197 6.78 -8.13 -6.85
C GLN A 197 5.96 -7.85 -8.11
N ILE A 198 5.37 -8.87 -8.69
CA ILE A 198 4.33 -8.73 -9.71
C ILE A 198 3.04 -8.30 -9.01
N ARG A 199 2.75 -7.00 -9.10
CA ARG A 199 1.58 -6.38 -8.46
C ARG A 199 0.95 -5.36 -9.40
N LYS A 200 -0.16 -5.74 -10.02
CA LYS A 200 -0.90 -4.86 -10.93
C LYS A 200 -1.93 -4.03 -10.17
N ARG A 201 -1.94 -2.72 -10.44
CA ARG A 201 -2.85 -1.75 -9.83
C ARG A 201 -3.41 -0.81 -10.86
N LEU A 202 -4.71 -0.58 -10.78
CA LEU A 202 -5.39 0.42 -11.58
C LEU A 202 -5.25 1.77 -10.87
N ILE A 203 -4.61 2.71 -11.54
CA ILE A 203 -4.36 4.05 -11.02
C ILE A 203 -5.18 5.05 -11.85
N PHE A 204 -5.92 5.92 -11.15
CA PHE A 204 -6.56 7.09 -11.72
C PHE A 204 -5.79 8.32 -11.28
N VAL A 205 -5.51 9.23 -12.20
CA VAL A 205 -4.96 10.54 -11.89
C VAL A 205 -5.83 11.59 -12.55
N GLY A 206 -6.45 12.42 -11.72
CA GLY A 206 -7.21 13.60 -12.16
C GLY A 206 -6.37 14.85 -11.95
N VAL A 207 -6.17 15.64 -13.00
CA VAL A 207 -5.53 16.96 -12.95
C VAL A 207 -6.60 18.01 -13.17
N ARG A 208 -6.69 19.00 -12.28
CA ARG A 208 -7.71 20.05 -12.35
C ARG A 208 -7.57 20.84 -13.67
N LYS A 209 -8.70 21.10 -14.35
CA LYS A 209 -8.73 21.63 -15.73
C LYS A 209 -8.12 23.00 -15.92
N ASP A 210 -7.85 23.77 -14.87
CA ASP A 210 -7.13 25.05 -14.97
C ASP A 210 -5.61 24.91 -15.05
N ILE A 211 -5.09 23.70 -14.83
CA ILE A 211 -3.68 23.35 -15.02
C ILE A 211 -3.50 22.96 -16.47
N LYS A 212 -2.59 23.63 -17.17
CA LYS A 212 -2.40 23.48 -18.63
C LYS A 212 -1.58 22.23 -18.98
N GLU A 213 -0.70 21.82 -18.07
CA GLU A 213 0.21 20.69 -18.26
C GLU A 213 -0.58 19.37 -18.28
N GLU A 214 -0.29 18.55 -19.28
CA GLU A 214 -0.93 17.24 -19.41
C GLU A 214 -0.21 16.19 -18.55
N PHE A 215 -0.95 15.45 -17.73
CA PHE A 215 -0.41 14.32 -16.98
C PHE A 215 -0.09 13.15 -17.92
N ASN A 216 1.09 12.54 -17.77
CA ASN A 216 1.43 11.28 -18.39
C ASN A 216 1.93 10.30 -17.32
N PHE A 217 1.45 9.07 -17.39
CA PHE A 217 1.94 8.00 -16.50
C PHE A 217 3.44 7.78 -16.72
N PRO A 218 4.16 7.36 -15.66
CA PRO A 218 5.59 7.07 -15.80
C PRO A 218 5.81 5.88 -16.73
N ASN A 219 6.83 5.97 -17.59
CA ASN A 219 7.24 4.84 -18.42
C ASN A 219 7.86 3.72 -17.56
N PRO A 220 7.64 2.45 -17.90
CA PRO A 220 8.36 1.32 -17.35
C PRO A 220 9.87 1.54 -17.42
N LYS A 221 10.60 1.14 -16.36
CA LYS A 221 12.07 1.21 -16.30
C LYS A 221 12.71 -0.17 -16.27
N PHE A 222 11.93 -1.18 -15.89
CA PHE A 222 12.38 -2.57 -15.77
C PHE A 222 11.50 -3.42 -16.68
N ASP A 223 12.09 -4.13 -17.63
CA ASP A 223 11.37 -4.89 -18.67
C ASP A 223 12.08 -6.19 -19.10
N ASN A 224 13.23 -6.52 -18.47
CA ASN A 224 14.15 -7.59 -18.84
C ASN A 224 14.83 -7.43 -20.24
N ILE A 225 14.67 -6.28 -20.86
CA ILE A 225 15.36 -5.94 -22.12
C ILE A 225 16.49 -4.96 -21.80
N ASP A 226 16.14 -3.77 -21.35
CA ASP A 226 17.11 -2.71 -21.00
C ASP A 226 17.58 -2.84 -19.55
N MET A 227 16.67 -3.19 -18.62
CA MET A 227 16.97 -3.35 -17.21
C MET A 227 16.25 -4.58 -16.63
N PRO A 228 16.97 -5.53 -16.03
CA PRO A 228 16.36 -6.73 -15.45
C PRO A 228 15.47 -6.38 -14.25
N TYR A 229 14.36 -7.12 -14.10
CA TYR A 229 13.49 -7.00 -12.94
C TYR A 229 14.22 -7.31 -11.63
N THR A 230 13.92 -6.53 -10.59
CA THR A 230 14.39 -6.77 -9.23
C THR A 230 13.83 -8.10 -8.71
N THR A 231 14.70 -8.99 -8.26
CA THR A 231 14.36 -10.35 -7.78
C THR A 231 14.17 -10.40 -6.26
N ILE A 232 13.68 -11.54 -5.75
CA ILE A 232 13.66 -11.83 -4.31
C ILE A 232 15.07 -11.85 -3.73
N GLN A 233 16.07 -12.31 -4.48
CA GLN A 233 17.48 -12.27 -4.06
C GLN A 233 17.97 -10.85 -3.86
N ASP A 234 17.66 -9.95 -4.80
CA ASP A 234 17.99 -8.52 -4.68
C ASP A 234 17.34 -7.89 -3.45
N ALA A 235 16.17 -8.36 -3.07
CA ALA A 235 15.42 -7.80 -1.96
C ALA A 235 15.84 -8.32 -0.58
N LEU A 236 16.15 -9.62 -0.44
CA LEU A 236 16.20 -10.28 0.86
C LEU A 236 17.55 -10.86 1.27
N SER A 237 18.50 -11.05 0.34
CA SER A 237 19.71 -11.85 0.59
C SER A 237 20.71 -11.27 1.59
N ASP A 238 20.54 -10.01 2.02
CA ASP A 238 21.35 -9.36 3.08
C ASP A 238 20.71 -9.42 4.47
N LEU A 239 19.44 -9.84 4.54
CA LEU A 239 18.74 -9.95 5.82
C LEU A 239 19.27 -11.15 6.64
N PRO A 240 19.41 -11.02 7.96
CA PRO A 240 19.88 -12.10 8.82
C PRO A 240 19.01 -13.35 8.75
N VAL A 241 19.63 -14.50 8.81
CA VAL A 241 18.92 -15.79 8.92
C VAL A 241 18.16 -15.86 10.24
N LEU A 242 16.92 -16.34 10.19
CA LEU A 242 16.05 -16.52 11.35
C LEU A 242 15.67 -17.99 11.54
N LYS A 243 15.75 -18.46 12.77
CA LYS A 243 15.07 -19.68 13.22
C LYS A 243 13.57 -19.42 13.42
N ASN A 244 12.78 -20.46 13.65
CA ASN A 244 11.36 -20.32 13.99
C ASN A 244 11.19 -19.48 15.26
N ASN A 245 10.31 -18.47 15.24
CA ASN A 245 10.04 -17.50 16.32
C ASN A 245 11.26 -16.66 16.77
N GLU A 246 12.34 -16.62 16.01
CA GLU A 246 13.52 -15.80 16.31
C GLU A 246 13.34 -14.37 15.79
N GLU A 247 13.97 -13.42 16.47
CA GLU A 247 14.05 -12.02 16.08
C GLU A 247 15.50 -11.56 15.97
N LYS A 248 15.81 -10.79 14.94
CA LYS A 248 17.11 -10.11 14.77
C LYS A 248 16.87 -8.62 14.62
N THR A 249 17.63 -7.82 15.35
CA THR A 249 17.48 -6.36 15.42
C THR A 249 18.66 -5.59 14.82
N VAL A 250 19.63 -6.31 14.28
CA VAL A 250 20.81 -5.76 13.61
C VAL A 250 21.13 -6.55 12.35
N TYR A 251 21.72 -5.91 11.36
CA TYR A 251 22.19 -6.59 10.16
C TYR A 251 23.48 -7.36 10.44
N ALA A 252 23.61 -8.52 9.80
CA ALA A 252 24.79 -9.36 9.87
C ALA A 252 25.79 -9.11 8.72
N SER A 253 25.37 -8.41 7.66
CA SER A 253 26.19 -8.17 6.47
C SER A 253 25.87 -6.82 5.82
N SER A 254 26.77 -6.34 4.96
CA SER A 254 26.54 -5.19 4.08
C SER A 254 25.51 -5.51 3.00
N PRO A 255 24.84 -4.49 2.42
CA PRO A 255 23.94 -4.69 1.29
C PRO A 255 24.70 -5.24 0.08
N LYS A 256 24.10 -6.23 -0.61
CA LYS A 256 24.70 -6.97 -1.74
C LYS A 256 24.20 -6.48 -3.10
N SER A 257 23.01 -5.87 -3.16
CA SER A 257 22.41 -5.36 -4.40
C SER A 257 22.18 -3.84 -4.32
N THR A 258 21.98 -3.21 -5.46
CA THR A 258 21.55 -1.80 -5.53
C THR A 258 20.23 -1.57 -4.83
N TYR A 259 19.29 -2.51 -4.95
CA TYR A 259 18.02 -2.47 -4.25
C TYR A 259 18.19 -2.45 -2.73
N GLN A 260 19.02 -3.34 -2.16
CA GLN A 260 19.29 -3.37 -0.73
C GLN A 260 19.97 -2.09 -0.24
N LYS A 261 20.90 -1.51 -1.03
CA LYS A 261 21.50 -0.21 -0.73
C LYS A 261 20.43 0.88 -0.63
N CYS A 262 19.50 0.91 -1.58
CA CYS A 262 18.39 1.86 -1.58
C CYS A 262 17.49 1.67 -0.34
N MET A 263 17.11 0.43 -0.01
CA MET A 263 16.26 0.15 1.14
C MET A 263 16.92 0.51 2.48
N ARG A 264 18.23 0.45 2.57
CA ARG A 264 19.02 0.73 3.79
C ARG A 264 19.58 2.16 3.86
N ASN A 265 19.27 3.02 2.91
CA ASN A 265 19.89 4.35 2.77
C ASN A 265 19.78 5.22 4.04
N ASN A 266 18.67 5.13 4.77
CA ASN A 266 18.41 5.90 5.99
C ASN A 266 18.58 5.08 7.28
N VAL A 267 19.16 3.89 7.22
CA VAL A 267 19.37 3.06 8.41
C VAL A 267 20.48 3.64 9.28
N VAL A 268 20.15 3.92 10.53
CA VAL A 268 21.09 4.44 11.54
C VAL A 268 21.54 3.30 12.45
N ASN A 269 22.83 3.30 12.84
CA ASN A 269 23.41 2.35 13.81
C ASN A 269 23.18 0.87 13.47
N ASN A 270 23.11 0.53 12.19
CA ASN A 270 22.90 -0.85 11.70
C ASN A 270 21.63 -1.51 12.26
N LYS A 271 20.60 -0.71 12.65
CA LYS A 271 19.38 -1.19 13.31
C LYS A 271 18.39 -1.77 12.32
N LEU A 272 17.85 -2.94 12.65
CA LEU A 272 16.88 -3.67 11.84
C LEU A 272 15.55 -3.79 12.60
N TYR A 273 14.45 -3.33 11.99
CA TYR A 273 13.12 -3.36 12.57
C TYR A 273 12.23 -4.41 11.90
N ASN A 274 11.28 -4.95 12.66
CA ASN A 274 10.25 -5.88 12.19
C ASN A 274 10.79 -7.19 11.57
N HIS A 275 12.02 -7.60 11.90
CA HIS A 275 12.62 -8.82 11.40
C HIS A 275 12.52 -9.95 12.44
N LYS A 276 11.27 -10.40 12.65
CA LYS A 276 10.91 -11.52 13.50
C LYS A 276 10.23 -12.61 12.70
N SER A 277 10.69 -13.84 12.85
CA SER A 277 10.09 -15.02 12.23
C SER A 277 8.72 -15.30 12.84
N PRO A 278 7.71 -15.64 12.03
CA PRO A 278 6.48 -16.22 12.57
C PRO A 278 6.76 -17.50 13.38
N ASN A 279 5.93 -17.77 14.39
CA ASN A 279 5.96 -19.03 15.12
C ASN A 279 5.09 -20.06 14.40
N HIS A 280 5.72 -21.04 13.76
CA HIS A 280 5.03 -22.09 13.01
C HIS A 280 5.07 -23.44 13.75
N PRO A 281 3.97 -24.23 13.68
CA PRO A 281 3.98 -25.62 14.13
C PRO A 281 4.90 -26.48 13.26
N LYS A 282 5.40 -27.59 13.79
CA LYS A 282 6.32 -28.51 13.10
C LYS A 282 5.82 -28.95 11.71
N THR A 283 4.53 -29.23 11.59
CA THR A 283 3.90 -29.62 10.30
C THR A 283 4.02 -28.54 9.22
N THR A 284 3.94 -27.26 9.60
CA THR A 284 4.13 -26.13 8.68
C THR A 284 5.61 -25.99 8.27
N ILE A 285 6.52 -26.13 9.24
CA ILE A 285 7.98 -26.09 8.99
C ILE A 285 8.37 -27.17 8.00
N GLU A 286 7.94 -28.42 8.22
CA GLU A 286 8.20 -29.56 7.35
C GLU A 286 7.61 -29.35 5.95
N ARG A 287 6.39 -28.82 5.86
CA ARG A 287 5.75 -28.51 4.58
C ARG A 287 6.58 -27.52 3.77
N ILE A 288 7.01 -26.42 4.38
CA ILE A 288 7.86 -25.43 3.70
C ILE A 288 9.18 -26.10 3.27
N LYS A 289 9.83 -26.86 4.17
CA LYS A 289 11.09 -27.57 3.91
C LYS A 289 10.98 -28.48 2.69
N ASN A 290 9.90 -29.25 2.58
CA ASN A 290 9.70 -30.25 1.53
C ASN A 290 9.13 -29.67 0.22
N THR A 291 8.76 -28.38 0.21
CA THR A 291 8.28 -27.71 -1.02
C THR A 291 9.47 -27.15 -1.79
N VAL A 292 9.58 -27.44 -3.07
CA VAL A 292 10.59 -26.85 -3.95
C VAL A 292 10.37 -25.34 -4.07
N PRO A 293 11.40 -24.49 -3.98
CA PRO A 293 11.26 -23.06 -4.24
C PRO A 293 10.57 -22.76 -5.57
N GLY A 294 9.69 -21.76 -5.58
CA GLY A 294 8.84 -21.42 -6.72
C GLY A 294 7.55 -22.24 -6.83
N LYS A 295 7.33 -23.26 -6.00
CA LYS A 295 6.15 -24.13 -6.07
C LYS A 295 5.14 -23.86 -4.95
N PRO A 296 3.83 -24.15 -5.21
CA PRO A 296 2.79 -24.06 -4.18
C PRO A 296 3.05 -25.05 -3.03
N MET A 297 2.81 -24.59 -1.81
CA MET A 297 2.92 -25.41 -0.59
C MET A 297 1.63 -26.21 -0.29
N TYR A 298 0.55 -25.91 -0.99
CA TYR A 298 -0.77 -26.53 -0.79
C TYR A 298 -1.45 -26.77 -2.15
N GLU A 299 -2.05 -27.90 -2.34
CA GLU A 299 -2.76 -28.26 -3.58
C GLU A 299 -3.95 -27.32 -3.88
N ASN A 300 -4.77 -27.06 -2.87
CA ASN A 300 -5.97 -26.23 -2.99
C ASN A 300 -5.73 -24.71 -2.86
N TYR A 301 -4.49 -24.28 -2.54
CA TYR A 301 -4.15 -22.89 -2.32
C TYR A 301 -2.88 -22.51 -3.08
N LYS A 302 -2.97 -22.53 -4.41
CA LYS A 302 -1.82 -22.31 -5.32
C LYS A 302 -1.11 -20.96 -5.13
N GLN A 303 -1.79 -19.96 -4.55
CA GLN A 303 -1.21 -18.66 -4.21
C GLN A 303 -0.29 -18.69 -2.97
N ARG A 304 -0.22 -19.82 -2.26
CA ARG A 304 0.68 -20.02 -1.11
C ARG A 304 1.93 -20.74 -1.58
N ILE A 305 2.96 -19.98 -1.84
CA ILE A 305 4.14 -20.42 -2.57
C ILE A 305 5.35 -20.33 -1.64
N ARG A 306 6.27 -21.32 -1.72
CA ARG A 306 7.64 -21.13 -1.29
C ARG A 306 8.33 -20.28 -2.35
N LEU A 307 8.80 -19.07 -1.97
CA LEU A 307 9.43 -18.16 -2.94
C LEU A 307 10.71 -18.78 -3.52
N ALA A 308 11.13 -18.30 -4.69
CA ALA A 308 12.42 -18.60 -5.30
C ALA A 308 13.25 -17.31 -5.36
N TRP A 309 14.57 -17.45 -5.36
CA TRP A 309 15.49 -16.32 -5.31
C TRP A 309 15.53 -15.50 -6.60
N ASP A 310 15.43 -16.15 -7.72
CA ASP A 310 15.74 -15.65 -9.08
C ASP A 310 14.56 -14.97 -9.79
N ILE A 311 13.41 -14.88 -9.13
CA ILE A 311 12.19 -14.27 -9.70
C ILE A 311 11.57 -13.24 -8.75
N GLN A 312 10.57 -12.51 -9.25
CA GLN A 312 9.71 -11.63 -8.46
C GLN A 312 8.72 -12.44 -7.63
N SER A 313 8.32 -11.90 -6.48
CA SER A 313 7.21 -12.46 -5.73
C SER A 313 5.88 -12.26 -6.47
N PRO A 314 4.92 -13.18 -6.36
CA PRO A 314 3.53 -12.87 -6.68
C PRO A 314 2.97 -11.77 -5.75
N THR A 315 1.80 -11.24 -6.10
CA THR A 315 1.12 -10.22 -5.28
C THR A 315 0.95 -10.67 -3.83
N GLN A 316 1.46 -9.90 -2.89
CA GLN A 316 1.21 -10.10 -1.46
C GLN A 316 -0.23 -9.78 -1.11
N LEU A 317 -0.88 -10.71 -0.39
CA LEU A 317 -2.24 -10.55 0.13
C LEU A 317 -2.22 -10.00 1.56
N ALA A 318 -3.27 -9.27 1.91
CA ALA A 318 -3.41 -8.62 3.22
C ALA A 318 -3.59 -9.60 4.38
N GLY A 319 -4.08 -10.80 4.13
CA GLY A 319 -4.30 -11.77 5.20
C GLY A 319 -5.75 -12.27 5.26
N GLY A 320 -6.15 -12.86 6.38
CA GLY A 320 -7.48 -13.47 6.55
C GLY A 320 -7.56 -14.92 6.10
N ILE A 321 -6.47 -15.50 5.64
CA ILE A 321 -6.41 -16.86 5.11
C ILE A 321 -5.70 -17.77 6.13
N ARG A 322 -6.37 -18.83 6.58
CA ARG A 322 -5.71 -19.90 7.34
C ARG A 322 -5.10 -20.93 6.36
N PRO A 323 -3.91 -21.48 6.59
CA PRO A 323 -2.93 -21.12 7.63
C PRO A 323 -2.41 -19.69 7.46
N GLN A 324 -1.99 -19.07 8.55
CA GLN A 324 -1.76 -17.62 8.68
C GLN A 324 -0.52 -17.07 7.97
N PHE A 325 -0.08 -17.65 6.85
CA PHE A 325 1.02 -17.12 6.06
C PHE A 325 0.80 -17.43 4.57
N GLN A 326 1.32 -16.59 3.69
CA GLN A 326 1.18 -16.75 2.24
C GLN A 326 2.45 -17.32 1.62
N PHE A 327 3.62 -16.79 2.00
CA PHE A 327 4.90 -17.15 1.40
C PHE A 327 5.84 -17.85 2.37
N GLY A 328 6.42 -18.96 1.92
CA GLY A 328 7.60 -19.57 2.53
C GLY A 328 8.86 -18.86 2.05
N HIS A 329 9.85 -18.72 2.94
CA HIS A 329 11.17 -18.19 2.59
C HIS A 329 11.89 -19.15 1.61
N PRO A 330 12.69 -18.63 0.65
CA PRO A 330 13.37 -19.47 -0.34
C PRO A 330 14.25 -20.59 0.27
N ASP A 331 15.07 -20.28 1.28
CA ASP A 331 16.01 -21.23 1.90
C ASP A 331 15.60 -21.69 3.29
N GLN A 332 14.86 -20.85 4.04
CA GLN A 332 14.55 -21.11 5.45
C GLN A 332 13.15 -21.72 5.56
N SER A 333 13.01 -22.74 6.41
CA SER A 333 11.73 -23.48 6.56
C SER A 333 10.70 -22.73 7.41
N ARG A 334 10.43 -21.47 7.04
CA ARG A 334 9.52 -20.55 7.73
C ARG A 334 8.80 -19.61 6.76
N GLY A 335 7.74 -19.00 7.22
CA GLY A 335 7.13 -17.86 6.53
C GLY A 335 7.99 -16.60 6.65
N LEU A 336 7.64 -15.59 5.86
CA LEU A 336 8.36 -14.32 5.84
C LEU A 336 8.10 -13.50 7.12
N SER A 337 9.12 -12.81 7.60
CA SER A 337 9.01 -11.73 8.58
C SER A 337 8.29 -10.51 7.97
N ILE A 338 7.86 -9.56 8.81
CA ILE A 338 7.25 -8.31 8.32
C ILE A 338 8.28 -7.47 7.56
N ARG A 339 9.56 -7.45 7.96
CA ARG A 339 10.62 -6.76 7.21
C ARG A 339 10.83 -7.34 5.83
N GLU A 340 10.86 -8.66 5.69
CA GLU A 340 10.95 -9.31 4.37
C GLU A 340 9.75 -8.95 3.49
N ARG A 341 8.55 -8.98 4.05
CA ARG A 341 7.33 -8.55 3.34
C ARG A 341 7.39 -7.07 2.94
N ALA A 342 7.87 -6.20 3.82
CA ALA A 342 8.05 -4.78 3.58
C ALA A 342 9.05 -4.52 2.45
N ARG A 343 10.19 -5.23 2.45
CA ARG A 343 11.18 -5.18 1.37
C ARG A 343 10.59 -5.60 0.01
N ILE A 344 9.79 -6.66 -0.03
CA ILE A 344 9.08 -7.09 -1.25
C ILE A 344 8.07 -6.04 -1.74
N GLN A 345 7.55 -5.19 -0.85
CA GLN A 345 6.69 -4.04 -1.17
C GLN A 345 7.46 -2.74 -1.38
N SER A 346 8.78 -2.77 -1.39
CA SER A 346 9.66 -1.60 -1.51
C SER A 346 9.55 -0.55 -0.39
N PHE A 347 9.13 -0.93 0.81
CA PHE A 347 9.31 -0.06 1.98
C PHE A 347 10.78 -0.04 2.39
N PRO A 348 11.37 1.14 2.63
CA PRO A 348 12.73 1.24 3.15
C PRO A 348 12.81 0.73 4.59
N ASP A 349 14.01 0.42 5.05
CA ASP A 349 14.20 -0.29 6.32
C ASP A 349 14.06 0.60 7.56
N ASP A 350 14.14 1.90 7.40
CA ASP A 350 13.80 2.89 8.42
C ASP A 350 12.28 3.03 8.63
N PHE A 351 11.46 2.52 7.71
CA PHE A 351 10.00 2.49 7.86
C PHE A 351 9.60 1.39 8.85
N ILE A 352 8.95 1.77 9.95
CA ILE A 352 8.64 0.88 11.07
C ILE A 352 7.15 0.54 11.08
N PHE A 353 6.81 -0.75 11.11
CA PHE A 353 5.44 -1.24 11.24
C PHE A 353 5.08 -1.49 12.69
N VAL A 354 3.95 -0.96 13.12
CA VAL A 354 3.38 -1.17 14.46
C VAL A 354 2.43 -2.35 14.44
N GLY A 355 2.35 -3.08 15.57
CA GLY A 355 1.48 -4.24 15.75
C GLY A 355 2.20 -5.57 15.60
N GLY A 356 1.45 -6.65 15.76
CA GLY A 356 1.98 -8.02 15.64
C GLY A 356 2.05 -8.51 14.20
N THR A 357 2.43 -9.79 14.06
CA THR A 357 2.61 -10.42 12.74
C THR A 357 1.36 -10.36 11.85
N VAL A 358 0.16 -10.48 12.43
CA VAL A 358 -1.09 -10.45 11.65
C VAL A 358 -1.34 -9.04 11.11
N GLN A 359 -1.26 -8.03 11.99
CA GLN A 359 -1.45 -6.63 11.62
C GLN A 359 -0.41 -6.19 10.59
N GLY A 360 0.87 -6.52 10.79
CA GLY A 360 1.94 -6.21 9.85
C GLY A 360 1.72 -6.84 8.46
N ARG A 361 1.15 -8.05 8.39
CA ARG A 361 0.79 -8.68 7.11
C ARG A 361 -0.37 -7.97 6.42
N VAL A 362 -1.38 -7.55 7.17
CA VAL A 362 -2.49 -6.76 6.62
C VAL A 362 -1.95 -5.45 6.04
N GLN A 363 -1.11 -4.75 6.80
CA GLN A 363 -0.51 -3.48 6.39
C GLN A 363 0.34 -3.63 5.12
N THR A 364 1.28 -4.59 5.10
CA THR A 364 2.14 -4.82 3.92
C THR A 364 1.38 -5.34 2.71
N GLY A 365 0.32 -6.13 2.91
CA GLY A 365 -0.48 -6.70 1.81
C GLY A 365 -1.41 -5.67 1.15
N ASN A 366 -1.97 -4.72 1.93
CA ASN A 366 -2.83 -3.66 1.40
C ASN A 366 -2.05 -2.52 0.74
N ALA A 367 -0.80 -2.31 1.13
CA ALA A 367 -0.04 -1.14 0.73
C ALA A 367 0.14 -1.00 -0.80
N VAL A 368 0.13 0.24 -1.26
CA VAL A 368 0.73 0.63 -2.54
C VAL A 368 2.25 0.63 -2.36
N PRO A 369 3.03 -0.03 -3.26
CA PRO A 369 4.48 -0.03 -3.14
C PRO A 369 5.07 1.39 -3.25
N PRO A 370 5.92 1.83 -2.29
CA PRO A 370 6.51 3.18 -2.32
C PRO A 370 7.27 3.51 -3.61
N LEU A 371 8.00 2.58 -4.21
CA LEU A 371 8.70 2.84 -5.48
C LEU A 371 7.72 3.12 -6.64
N LEU A 372 6.59 2.40 -6.73
CA LEU A 372 5.55 2.70 -7.72
C LEU A 372 4.95 4.09 -7.44
N ALA A 373 4.60 4.38 -6.19
CA ALA A 373 4.03 5.66 -5.79
C ALA A 373 4.99 6.83 -6.05
N LYS A 374 6.30 6.64 -5.83
CA LYS A 374 7.32 7.64 -6.14
C LYS A 374 7.35 7.99 -7.63
N ASN A 375 7.34 6.99 -8.53
CA ASN A 375 7.33 7.25 -9.97
C ASN A 375 6.05 7.98 -10.42
N ILE A 376 4.90 7.67 -9.82
CA ILE A 376 3.65 8.44 -10.03
C ILE A 376 3.84 9.89 -9.52
N GLY A 377 4.42 10.07 -8.33
CA GLY A 377 4.70 11.37 -7.75
C GLY A 377 5.62 12.24 -8.61
N ASP A 378 6.67 11.65 -9.19
CA ASP A 378 7.57 12.33 -10.13
C ASP A 378 6.81 12.83 -11.37
N SER A 379 5.85 12.05 -11.89
CA SER A 379 4.98 12.49 -13.00
C SER A 379 3.98 13.58 -12.58
N VAL A 380 3.44 13.51 -11.36
CA VAL A 380 2.56 14.56 -10.79
C VAL A 380 3.31 15.88 -10.62
N LEU A 381 4.55 15.84 -10.15
CA LEU A 381 5.36 17.05 -9.98
C LEU A 381 5.62 17.78 -11.29
N LYS A 382 5.80 17.07 -12.42
CA LYS A 382 5.93 17.69 -13.75
C LYS A 382 4.68 18.51 -14.09
N VAL A 383 3.50 17.98 -13.82
CA VAL A 383 2.23 18.66 -14.03
C VAL A 383 2.08 19.90 -13.14
N LEU A 384 2.66 19.87 -11.95
CA LEU A 384 2.67 20.99 -11.01
C LEU A 384 3.78 22.01 -11.30
N GLY A 385 4.48 21.88 -12.45
CA GLY A 385 5.48 22.83 -12.91
C GLY A 385 6.91 22.58 -12.40
N GLU A 386 7.14 21.43 -11.76
CA GLU A 386 8.48 21.08 -11.30
C GLU A 386 9.31 20.44 -12.42
N LYS A 387 10.50 20.97 -12.64
CA LYS A 387 11.47 20.34 -13.55
C LYS A 387 12.14 19.16 -12.83
N ASN A 388 12.42 18.08 -13.56
CA ASN A 388 13.29 17.01 -13.04
C ASN A 388 14.68 17.60 -12.82
N GLU A 389 15.19 17.47 -11.59
CA GLU A 389 16.61 17.67 -11.29
C GLU A 389 17.42 16.48 -11.75
#